data_9d7c7ea15ebed68a548b7c2469e96c22
#
_entry.id   9d7c7ea15ebed68a548b7c2469e96c22
#
_cell.length_a   1.000
_cell.length_b   1.000
_cell.length_c   1.000
_cell.angle_alpha   90.00
_cell.angle_beta   90.00
_cell.angle_gamma   90.00
#
_symmetry.space_group_name_H-M   'P 1'
#
loop_
_entity.id
_entity.type
_entity.pdbx_description
1 polymer ?
#
loop_
_entity_poly.entity_id
_entity_poly.type
_entity_poly.pdbx_seq_one_letter_code
_entity_poly.pdbx_strand_id
1 'polypeptide(L)'
;GFYFIERSIYVPNKDGHGGHYETRRIKKRLVNKQYLIVARGGAKSVYAELIQSYFLNVDTSTTHQITTAPTMKQAEEVMSPFRTAITVARGPLFKFLTEGSLQNTTGSKSRRVKLASTKKGIENFLTGSLLEIRPMSINKLQGLRCKIATVDEWLSGETREDVIGAIEQGASKIDDYLIVA
;
A
#
# COMPACT_ATOMS: atom_id res chain seq x y z
N GLY A 1 -4.80 -2.40 -15.84
CA GLY A 1 -3.98 -3.18 -16.77
C GLY A 1 -2.50 -3.10 -16.47
N PHE A 2 -1.75 -4.03 -17.05
CA PHE A 2 -0.29 -4.10 -16.91
C PHE A 2 0.34 -4.32 -18.28
N TYR A 3 1.58 -3.89 -18.41
CA TYR A 3 2.45 -4.24 -19.54
C TYR A 3 3.79 -4.76 -19.01
N PHE A 4 4.57 -5.34 -19.89
CA PHE A 4 5.87 -5.87 -19.51
C PHE A 4 6.97 -5.11 -20.25
N ILE A 5 8.04 -4.83 -19.54
CA ILE A 5 9.27 -4.27 -20.09
C ILE A 5 10.41 -5.25 -19.87
N GLU A 6 11.38 -5.21 -20.73
CA GLU A 6 12.66 -5.90 -20.50
C GLU A 6 13.62 -4.92 -19.83
N ARG A 7 14.28 -5.38 -18.77
CA ARG A 7 15.27 -4.61 -18.03
C ARG A 7 16.46 -5.48 -17.72
N SER A 8 17.64 -4.96 -17.99
CA SER A 8 18.88 -5.58 -17.53
C SER A 8 19.04 -5.37 -16.04
N ILE A 9 19.15 -6.47 -15.30
CA ILE A 9 19.34 -6.49 -13.86
C ILE A 9 20.69 -7.13 -13.58
N TYR A 10 21.48 -6.48 -12.74
CA TYR A 10 22.74 -7.06 -12.27
C TYR A 10 22.44 -8.16 -11.25
N VAL A 11 22.95 -9.36 -11.53
CA VAL A 11 22.81 -10.53 -10.65
C VAL A 11 24.22 -10.86 -10.12
N PRO A 12 24.45 -10.70 -8.80
CA PRO A 12 25.73 -11.06 -8.20
C PRO A 12 25.93 -12.58 -8.24
N ASN A 13 27.16 -13.01 -8.38
CA ASN A 13 27.53 -14.40 -8.25
C ASN A 13 27.33 -14.91 -6.81
N LYS A 14 27.11 -16.22 -6.65
CA LYS A 14 26.88 -16.84 -5.32
C LYS A 14 28.07 -16.74 -4.39
N ASP A 15 29.27 -16.59 -4.92
CA ASP A 15 30.53 -16.41 -4.17
C ASP A 15 30.78 -14.97 -3.73
N GLY A 16 29.88 -14.04 -4.10
CA GLY A 16 29.99 -12.61 -3.78
C GLY A 16 31.03 -11.84 -4.61
N HIS A 17 31.73 -12.50 -5.53
CA HIS A 17 32.71 -11.86 -6.41
C HIS A 17 32.15 -11.69 -7.83
N GLY A 18 31.93 -10.43 -8.22
CA GLY A 18 31.40 -10.12 -9.54
C GLY A 18 29.93 -10.50 -9.72
N GLY A 19 29.49 -10.48 -10.96
CA GLY A 19 28.13 -10.82 -11.35
C GLY A 19 27.96 -10.60 -12.85
N HIS A 20 26.77 -10.82 -13.34
CA HIS A 20 26.42 -10.65 -14.75
C HIS A 20 25.09 -9.89 -14.88
N TYR A 21 24.83 -9.35 -16.06
CA TYR A 21 23.54 -8.75 -16.37
C TYR A 21 22.61 -9.78 -17.00
N GLU A 22 21.42 -9.92 -16.41
CA GLU A 22 20.33 -10.72 -16.99
C GLU A 22 19.22 -9.81 -17.49
N THR A 23 18.68 -10.10 -18.66
CA THR A 23 17.46 -9.45 -19.12
C THR A 23 16.25 -10.12 -18.46
N ARG A 24 15.55 -9.37 -17.63
CA ARG A 24 14.33 -9.85 -16.96
C ARG A 24 13.11 -9.10 -17.46
N ARG A 25 12.01 -9.84 -17.60
CA ARG A 25 10.71 -9.29 -17.94
C ARG A 25 10.05 -8.77 -16.66
N ILE A 26 9.89 -7.45 -16.58
CA ILE A 26 9.31 -6.76 -15.42
C ILE A 26 7.90 -6.33 -15.75
N LYS A 27 6.96 -6.63 -14.84
CA LYS A 27 5.57 -6.19 -14.94
C LYS A 27 5.45 -4.75 -14.48
N LYS A 28 4.93 -3.89 -15.35
CA LYS A 28 4.61 -2.50 -15.01
C LYS A 28 3.12 -2.23 -15.08
N ARG A 29 2.64 -1.36 -14.23
CA ARG A 29 1.26 -0.88 -14.26
C ARG A 29 1.08 0.09 -15.44
N LEU A 30 -0.01 -0.11 -16.21
CA LEU A 30 -0.35 0.78 -17.32
C LEU A 30 -0.77 2.17 -16.82
N VAL A 31 -1.49 2.21 -15.70
CA VAL A 31 -1.94 3.44 -15.05
C VAL A 31 -1.39 3.45 -13.64
N ASN A 32 -0.55 4.41 -13.32
CA ASN A 32 0.09 4.56 -12.01
C ASN A 32 -0.44 5.77 -11.22
N LYS A 33 -1.29 6.58 -11.82
CA LYS A 33 -2.02 7.67 -11.16
C LYS A 33 -3.49 7.61 -11.53
N GLN A 34 -4.36 7.77 -10.55
CA GLN A 34 -5.80 7.83 -10.73
C GLN A 34 -6.36 9.01 -9.94
N TYR A 35 -7.04 9.90 -10.62
CA TYR A 35 -7.73 11.02 -10.01
C TYR A 35 -9.22 10.72 -9.93
N LEU A 36 -9.78 10.82 -8.74
CA LEU A 36 -11.17 10.55 -8.45
C LEU A 36 -11.91 11.84 -8.14
N ILE A 37 -12.67 12.34 -9.11
CA ILE A 37 -13.49 13.53 -8.95
C ILE A 37 -14.94 13.09 -8.78
N VAL A 38 -15.42 13.09 -7.55
CA VAL A 38 -16.77 12.65 -7.19
C VAL A 38 -17.44 13.68 -6.27
N ALA A 39 -18.76 13.78 -6.38
CA ALA A 39 -19.55 14.63 -5.49
C ALA A 39 -19.41 14.19 -4.03
N ARG A 40 -19.70 15.11 -3.10
CA ARG A 40 -19.73 14.80 -1.67
C ARG A 40 -20.70 13.64 -1.41
N GLY A 41 -20.28 12.67 -0.62
CA GLY A 41 -21.04 11.44 -0.38
C GLY A 41 -20.89 10.36 -1.45
N GLY A 42 -20.08 10.57 -2.51
CA GLY A 42 -19.85 9.62 -3.60
C GLY A 42 -18.91 8.44 -3.27
N ALA A 43 -18.80 8.08 -1.99
CA ALA A 43 -18.04 6.91 -1.51
C ALA A 43 -16.54 6.88 -1.91
N LYS A 44 -15.90 8.04 -2.17
CA LYS A 44 -14.49 8.12 -2.57
C LYS A 44 -13.55 7.41 -1.58
N SER A 45 -13.77 7.61 -0.28
CA SER A 45 -12.95 7.00 0.78
C SER A 45 -13.08 5.48 0.78
N VAL A 46 -14.32 4.97 0.61
CA VAL A 46 -14.56 3.51 0.50
C VAL A 46 -13.88 2.93 -0.73
N TYR A 47 -13.88 3.63 -1.86
CA TYR A 47 -13.18 3.18 -3.06
C TYR A 47 -11.66 3.11 -2.85
N ALA A 48 -11.08 4.15 -2.25
CA ALA A 48 -9.66 4.20 -1.93
C ALA A 48 -9.27 3.04 -1.00
N GLU A 49 -10.07 2.78 0.02
CA GLU A 49 -9.86 1.68 0.96
C GLU A 49 -10.00 0.30 0.32
N LEU A 50 -10.93 0.10 -0.59
CA LEU A 50 -11.05 -1.16 -1.34
C LEU A 50 -9.78 -1.45 -2.12
N ILE A 51 -9.18 -0.44 -2.76
CA ILE A 51 -7.90 -0.59 -3.44
C ILE A 51 -6.80 -0.97 -2.43
N GLN A 52 -6.67 -0.23 -1.34
CA GLN A 52 -5.64 -0.47 -0.33
C GLN A 52 -5.83 -1.84 0.35
N SER A 53 -7.06 -2.20 0.69
CA SER A 53 -7.36 -3.50 1.29
C SER A 53 -7.05 -4.66 0.34
N TYR A 54 -7.32 -4.50 -0.95
CA TYR A 54 -6.95 -5.48 -1.96
C TYR A 54 -5.44 -5.72 -1.98
N PHE A 55 -4.65 -4.67 -2.11
CA PHE A 55 -3.19 -4.81 -2.14
C PHE A 55 -2.61 -5.31 -0.82
N LEU A 56 -3.17 -4.92 0.31
CA LEU A 56 -2.71 -5.39 1.61
C LEU A 56 -2.99 -6.88 1.83
N ASN A 57 -4.09 -7.42 1.24
CA ASN A 57 -4.52 -8.79 1.43
C ASN A 57 -4.04 -9.77 0.37
N VAL A 58 -3.97 -9.32 -0.88
CA VAL A 58 -3.80 -10.19 -2.06
C VAL A 58 -2.37 -10.13 -2.60
N ASP A 59 -1.68 -9.01 -2.43
CA ASP A 59 -0.30 -8.89 -2.86
C ASP A 59 0.60 -9.75 -1.97
N THR A 60 1.36 -10.64 -2.58
CA THR A 60 2.29 -11.54 -1.88
C THR A 60 3.62 -10.89 -1.57
N SER A 61 3.92 -9.74 -2.17
CA SER A 61 5.11 -8.95 -1.87
C SER A 61 4.88 -8.07 -0.64
N THR A 62 5.94 -7.81 0.11
CA THR A 62 5.90 -6.79 1.16
C THR A 62 5.59 -5.43 0.54
N THR A 63 4.50 -4.81 0.96
CA THR A 63 4.06 -3.51 0.46
C THR A 63 4.01 -2.47 1.56
N HIS A 64 4.50 -1.28 1.24
CA HIS A 64 4.25 -0.11 2.05
C HIS A 64 3.18 0.73 1.35
N GLN A 65 2.10 1.02 2.07
CA GLN A 65 0.97 1.81 1.59
C GLN A 65 0.75 2.98 2.52
N ILE A 66 0.33 4.12 1.97
CA ILE A 66 0.05 5.31 2.76
C ILE A 66 -1.32 5.87 2.45
N THR A 67 -1.95 6.45 3.48
CA THR A 67 -3.10 7.34 3.37
C THR A 67 -2.71 8.70 3.90
N THR A 68 -2.97 9.74 3.13
CA THR A 68 -2.71 11.12 3.53
C THR A 68 -3.91 12.02 3.22
N ALA A 69 -4.15 12.99 4.06
CA ALA A 69 -5.18 14.02 3.93
C ALA A 69 -4.69 15.31 4.60
N PRO A 70 -5.34 16.48 4.38
CA PRO A 70 -4.92 17.75 4.96
C PRO A 70 -4.72 17.70 6.47
N THR A 71 -5.54 16.93 7.17
CA THR A 71 -5.39 16.68 8.62
C THR A 71 -5.24 15.20 8.91
N MET A 72 -4.53 14.87 10.00
CA MET A 72 -4.42 13.47 10.46
C MET A 72 -5.80 12.86 10.75
N LYS A 73 -6.73 13.65 11.30
CA LYS A 73 -8.09 13.19 11.59
C LYS A 73 -8.83 12.78 10.33
N GLN A 74 -8.74 13.56 9.25
CA GLN A 74 -9.34 13.20 7.96
C GLN A 74 -8.70 11.92 7.38
N ALA A 75 -7.37 11.79 7.46
CA ALA A 75 -6.68 10.58 7.02
C ALA A 75 -7.11 9.34 7.84
N GLU A 76 -7.37 9.51 9.14
CA GLU A 76 -7.95 8.46 9.99
C GLU A 76 -9.38 8.10 9.60
N GLU A 77 -10.20 9.09 9.24
CA GLU A 77 -11.56 8.88 8.74
C GLU A 77 -11.57 8.08 7.44
N VAL A 78 -10.62 8.33 6.53
CA VAL A 78 -10.46 7.54 5.30
C VAL A 78 -10.13 6.07 5.62
N MET A 79 -9.30 5.79 6.60
CA MET A 79 -8.93 4.42 6.99
C MET A 79 -9.97 3.71 7.90
N SER A 80 -10.90 4.46 8.47
CA SER A 80 -11.84 3.96 9.48
C SER A 80 -12.71 2.78 9.01
N PRO A 81 -13.33 2.78 7.81
CA PRO A 81 -14.12 1.65 7.34
C PRO A 81 -13.30 0.35 7.26
N PHE A 82 -12.04 0.41 6.83
CA PHE A 82 -11.20 -0.79 6.79
C PHE A 82 -10.84 -1.31 8.19
N ARG A 83 -10.52 -0.42 9.13
CA ARG A 83 -10.34 -0.80 10.55
C ARG A 83 -11.59 -1.45 11.10
N THR A 84 -12.76 -0.87 10.82
CA THR A 84 -14.06 -1.42 11.22
C THR A 84 -14.29 -2.80 10.60
N ALA A 85 -14.00 -2.97 9.30
CA ALA A 85 -14.15 -4.27 8.64
C ALA A 85 -13.30 -5.36 9.30
N ILE A 86 -12.07 -5.05 9.72
CA ILE A 86 -11.21 -6.00 10.43
C ILE A 86 -11.78 -6.38 11.79
N THR A 87 -12.40 -5.45 12.52
CA THR A 87 -12.86 -5.67 13.89
C THR A 87 -14.26 -6.26 13.97
N VAL A 88 -15.17 -5.91 13.05
CA VAL A 88 -16.60 -6.30 13.13
C VAL A 88 -17.00 -7.37 12.11
N ALA A 89 -16.18 -7.67 11.12
CA ALA A 89 -16.46 -8.72 10.14
C ALA A 89 -16.73 -10.07 10.83
N ARG A 90 -17.63 -10.86 10.26
CA ARG A 90 -18.01 -12.18 10.77
C ARG A 90 -17.91 -13.23 9.67
N GLY A 91 -17.85 -14.50 10.08
CA GLY A 91 -17.88 -15.64 9.18
C GLY A 91 -16.66 -15.73 8.25
N PRO A 92 -16.85 -16.13 6.98
CA PRO A 92 -15.76 -16.35 6.04
C PRO A 92 -14.92 -15.10 5.75
N LEU A 93 -15.54 -13.92 5.69
CA LEU A 93 -14.84 -12.66 5.48
C LEU A 93 -13.90 -12.35 6.63
N PHE A 94 -14.35 -12.53 7.86
CA PHE A 94 -13.50 -12.34 9.03
C PHE A 94 -12.29 -13.27 9.00
N LYS A 95 -12.50 -14.55 8.67
CA LYS A 95 -11.41 -15.51 8.54
C LYS A 95 -10.42 -15.09 7.46
N PHE A 96 -10.90 -14.68 6.31
CA PHE A 96 -10.04 -14.21 5.21
C PHE A 96 -9.18 -13.01 5.60
N LEU A 97 -9.77 -12.05 6.31
CA LEU A 97 -9.07 -10.81 6.70
C LEU A 97 -8.10 -11.01 7.86
N THR A 98 -8.44 -11.89 8.82
CA THR A 98 -7.71 -11.95 10.09
C THR A 98 -6.96 -13.24 10.35
N GLU A 99 -7.34 -14.36 9.71
CA GLU A 99 -6.72 -15.66 9.95
C GLU A 99 -5.71 -16.00 8.86
N GLY A 100 -4.44 -16.13 9.23
CA GLY A 100 -3.40 -16.68 8.39
C GLY A 100 -2.93 -18.01 8.94
N SER A 101 -2.88 -19.03 8.10
CA SER A 101 -2.26 -20.31 8.44
C SER A 101 -0.76 -20.24 8.12
N LEU A 102 0.07 -20.05 9.15
CA LEU A 102 1.46 -20.47 9.05
C LEU A 102 1.53 -21.85 9.69
N GLN A 103 1.74 -22.88 8.88
CA GLN A 103 2.18 -24.18 9.39
C GLN A 103 3.55 -23.97 10.01
N ASN A 104 3.59 -23.86 11.33
CA ASN A 104 4.84 -23.97 12.05
C ASN A 104 5.23 -25.44 12.05
N THR A 105 6.41 -25.75 11.54
CA THR A 105 7.09 -27.05 11.55
C THR A 105 7.36 -27.57 12.97
N THR A 106 7.00 -26.87 14.02
CA THR A 106 7.23 -27.21 15.43
C THR A 106 5.96 -27.40 16.26
N GLY A 107 4.87 -27.92 15.68
CA GLY A 107 3.75 -28.47 16.47
C GLY A 107 2.93 -27.51 17.35
N SER A 108 3.32 -26.27 17.51
CA SER A 108 2.55 -25.28 18.24
C SER A 108 1.58 -24.57 17.28
N LYS A 109 0.29 -24.75 17.50
CA LYS A 109 -0.80 -24.05 16.79
C LYS A 109 -0.87 -22.59 17.21
N SER A 110 0.20 -21.83 16.99
CA SER A 110 0.17 -20.38 17.15
C SER A 110 -0.63 -19.79 16.00
N ARG A 111 -1.88 -19.43 16.30
CA ARG A 111 -2.81 -18.77 15.38
C ARG A 111 -2.27 -17.37 15.12
N ARG A 112 -1.55 -17.17 14.02
CA ARG A 112 -1.09 -15.83 13.65
C ARG A 112 -2.24 -15.08 12.97
N VAL A 113 -2.53 -13.90 13.49
CA VAL A 113 -3.46 -12.94 12.89
C VAL A 113 -2.85 -12.44 11.59
N LYS A 114 -3.59 -12.51 10.49
CA LYS A 114 -3.13 -12.01 9.19
C LYS A 114 -3.09 -10.49 9.17
N LEU A 115 -4.20 -9.84 9.50
CA LEU A 115 -4.31 -8.39 9.57
C LEU A 115 -4.62 -7.95 10.99
N ALA A 116 -3.98 -6.91 11.45
CA ALA A 116 -4.31 -6.24 12.68
C ALA A 116 -4.19 -4.72 12.55
N SER A 117 -5.09 -4.02 13.23
CA SER A 117 -4.96 -2.58 13.47
C SER A 117 -3.97 -2.35 14.59
N THR A 118 -2.91 -1.60 14.30
CA THR A 118 -1.86 -1.23 15.24
C THR A 118 -1.82 0.28 15.43
N LYS A 119 -0.96 0.78 16.31
CA LYS A 119 -0.72 2.22 16.45
C LYS A 119 -0.13 2.86 15.20
N LYS A 120 0.58 2.08 14.38
CA LYS A 120 1.19 2.55 13.12
C LYS A 120 0.19 2.59 11.96
N GLY A 121 -0.82 1.72 11.99
CA GLY A 121 -1.77 1.59 10.90
C GLY A 121 -2.41 0.21 10.86
N ILE A 122 -2.51 -0.37 9.67
CA ILE A 122 -2.98 -1.75 9.48
C ILE A 122 -1.82 -2.57 8.94
N GLU A 123 -1.43 -3.60 9.67
CA GLU A 123 -0.31 -4.47 9.31
C GLU A 123 -0.80 -5.84 8.86
N ASN A 124 -0.20 -6.36 7.79
CA ASN A 124 -0.34 -7.76 7.39
C ASN A 124 0.91 -8.52 7.85
N PHE A 125 0.77 -9.30 8.90
CA PHE A 125 1.89 -10.04 9.50
C PHE A 125 2.37 -11.24 8.68
N LEU A 126 1.63 -11.66 7.65
CA LEU A 126 2.08 -12.73 6.76
C LEU A 126 3.08 -12.24 5.71
N THR A 127 2.87 -11.02 5.21
CA THR A 127 3.70 -10.42 4.15
C THR A 127 4.65 -9.35 4.67
N GLY A 128 4.47 -8.89 5.92
CA GLY A 128 5.18 -7.74 6.47
C GLY A 128 4.72 -6.41 5.85
N SER A 129 3.55 -6.40 5.23
CA SER A 129 3.01 -5.20 4.59
C SER A 129 2.36 -4.26 5.59
N LEU A 130 2.49 -2.97 5.36
CA LEU A 130 1.96 -1.92 6.22
C LEU A 130 1.16 -0.91 5.40
N LEU A 131 -0.05 -0.60 5.87
CA LEU A 131 -0.83 0.57 5.48
C LEU A 131 -0.82 1.57 6.64
N GLU A 132 -0.21 2.73 6.45
CA GLU A 132 -0.09 3.75 7.49
C GLU A 132 -0.69 5.09 7.08
N ILE A 133 -0.97 5.93 8.09
CA ILE A 133 -1.42 7.30 7.91
C ILE A 133 -0.21 8.23 8.01
N ARG A 134 -0.11 9.15 7.07
CA ARG A 134 0.92 10.19 7.05
C ARG A 134 0.29 11.58 6.94
N PRO A 135 0.83 12.60 7.61
CA PRO A 135 0.39 13.97 7.38
C PRO A 135 0.72 14.41 5.95
N MET A 136 -0.17 15.21 5.36
CA MET A 136 -0.01 15.77 4.02
C MET A 136 1.03 16.91 4.07
N SER A 137 2.30 16.54 4.00
CA SER A 137 3.43 17.46 4.03
C SER A 137 4.55 16.91 3.16
N ILE A 138 5.14 17.73 2.31
CA ILE A 138 6.25 17.34 1.43
C ILE A 138 7.37 16.68 2.25
N ASN A 139 7.80 17.31 3.34
CA ASN A 139 8.89 16.80 4.17
C ASN A 139 8.63 15.41 4.75
N LYS A 140 7.36 15.02 4.92
CA LYS A 140 6.96 13.70 5.46
C LYS A 140 6.71 12.67 4.40
N LEU A 141 6.46 13.08 3.17
CA LEU A 141 6.10 12.24 2.05
C LEU A 141 7.23 12.06 1.04
N GLN A 142 8.15 13.02 0.98
CA GLN A 142 9.29 12.99 0.07
C GLN A 142 10.20 11.79 0.36
N GLY A 143 10.55 11.06 -0.70
CA GLY A 143 11.45 9.91 -0.61
C GLY A 143 10.81 8.62 -0.06
N LEU A 144 9.53 8.65 0.32
CA LEU A 144 8.81 7.47 0.76
C LEU A 144 8.65 6.47 -0.38
N ARG A 145 9.17 5.26 -0.18
CA ARG A 145 8.97 4.15 -1.11
C ARG A 145 7.66 3.45 -0.79
N CYS A 146 6.56 4.01 -1.27
CA CYS A 146 5.25 3.39 -1.13
C CYS A 146 4.75 2.82 -2.46
N LYS A 147 4.14 1.63 -2.39
CA LYS A 147 3.54 0.99 -3.56
C LYS A 147 2.17 1.56 -3.87
N ILE A 148 1.39 1.86 -2.83
CA ILE A 148 0.06 2.45 -2.98
C ILE A 148 0.00 3.71 -2.11
N ALA A 149 -0.42 4.81 -2.68
CA ALA A 149 -0.69 6.05 -1.96
C ALA A 149 -2.12 6.52 -2.23
N THR A 150 -2.86 6.80 -1.18
CA THR A 150 -4.15 7.49 -1.25
C THR A 150 -4.00 8.89 -0.72
N VAL A 151 -4.40 9.87 -1.53
CA VAL A 151 -4.35 11.29 -1.19
C VAL A 151 -5.77 11.85 -1.22
N ASP A 152 -6.37 12.03 -0.06
CA ASP A 152 -7.71 12.58 0.04
C ASP A 152 -7.67 14.12 0.07
N GLU A 153 -8.63 14.76 -0.58
CA GLU A 153 -8.77 16.23 -0.64
C GLU A 153 -7.52 16.98 -1.11
N TRP A 154 -6.77 16.42 -2.05
CA TRP A 154 -5.51 16.98 -2.56
C TRP A 154 -5.65 18.37 -3.21
N LEU A 155 -6.88 18.75 -3.62
CA LEU A 155 -7.23 20.09 -4.14
C LEU A 155 -7.69 21.06 -3.05
N SER A 156 -7.75 20.66 -1.78
CA SER A 156 -8.11 21.58 -0.72
C SER A 156 -7.05 22.69 -0.62
N GLY A 157 -7.49 23.93 -0.78
CA GLY A 157 -6.64 25.10 -1.06
C GLY A 157 -5.63 25.48 0.04
N GLU A 158 -5.47 24.69 1.08
CA GLU A 158 -4.47 24.88 2.14
C GLU A 158 -3.09 24.33 1.79
N THR A 159 -3.02 23.38 0.86
CA THR A 159 -1.74 22.81 0.42
C THR A 159 -1.29 23.45 -0.89
N ARG A 160 -0.46 24.47 -0.83
CA ARG A 160 0.25 25.03 -2.00
C ARG A 160 1.38 24.12 -2.50
N GLU A 161 1.56 22.97 -1.90
CA GLU A 161 2.67 22.07 -2.11
C GLU A 161 2.29 20.96 -3.10
N ASP A 162 3.22 20.60 -3.97
CA ASP A 162 3.07 19.44 -4.85
C ASP A 162 3.25 18.11 -4.09
N VAL A 163 2.25 17.77 -3.31
CA VAL A 163 2.20 16.54 -2.51
C VAL A 163 2.26 15.30 -3.39
N ILE A 164 1.56 15.33 -4.52
CA ILE A 164 1.54 14.19 -5.46
C ILE A 164 2.91 13.98 -6.08
N GLY A 165 3.58 15.04 -6.52
CA GLY A 165 4.95 14.97 -7.02
C GLY A 165 5.95 14.48 -5.99
N ALA A 166 5.82 14.88 -4.72
CA ALA A 166 6.67 14.39 -3.64
C ALA A 166 6.51 12.88 -3.40
N ILE A 167 5.27 12.37 -3.43
CA ILE A 167 4.99 10.93 -3.33
C ILE A 167 5.54 10.20 -4.56
N GLU A 168 5.30 10.73 -5.75
CA GLU A 168 5.74 10.12 -7.01
C GLU A 168 7.27 9.96 -7.06
N GLN A 169 8.01 10.95 -6.59
CA GLN A 169 9.47 10.91 -6.54
C GLN A 169 10.00 9.69 -5.76
N GLY A 170 9.35 9.34 -4.65
CA GLY A 170 9.67 8.14 -3.88
C GLY A 170 9.13 6.86 -4.51
N ALA A 171 7.88 6.89 -4.95
CA ALA A 171 7.16 5.76 -5.52
C ALA A 171 7.70 5.33 -6.89
N SER A 172 8.24 6.25 -7.70
CA SER A 172 8.81 5.95 -9.04
C SER A 172 9.94 4.91 -9.03
N LYS A 173 10.52 4.65 -7.85
CA LYS A 173 11.50 3.57 -7.64
C LYS A 173 10.86 2.17 -7.55
N ILE A 174 9.53 2.10 -7.57
CA ILE A 174 8.73 0.88 -7.52
C ILE A 174 8.06 0.70 -8.87
N ASP A 175 8.26 -0.44 -9.53
CA ASP A 175 7.81 -0.64 -10.92
C ASP A 175 6.29 -0.66 -11.09
N ASP A 176 5.54 -0.97 -10.04
CA ASP A 176 4.07 -1.12 -10.08
C ASP A 176 3.34 -0.25 -9.03
N TYR A 177 3.86 0.94 -8.75
CA TYR A 177 3.18 1.85 -7.83
C TYR A 177 1.84 2.38 -8.37
N LEU A 178 0.97 2.82 -7.45
CA LEU A 178 -0.31 3.46 -7.77
C LEU A 178 -0.57 4.61 -6.78
N ILE A 179 -0.87 5.78 -7.32
CA ILE A 179 -1.36 6.93 -6.56
C ILE A 179 -2.84 7.14 -6.90
N VAL A 180 -3.68 7.23 -5.87
CA VAL A 180 -5.11 7.53 -5.96
C VAL A 180 -5.36 8.85 -5.25
N ALA A 181 -5.88 9.87 -5.97
CA ALA A 181 -6.12 11.21 -5.44
C ALA A 181 -7.55 11.70 -5.76
#